data_a77d604b7ac48b77429ce81fde97e85b
#
_entry.id   a77d604b7ac48b77429ce81fde97e85b
#
_cell.length_a   1.000
_cell.length_b   1.000
_cell.length_c   1.000
_cell.angle_alpha   90.00
_cell.angle_beta   90.00
_cell.angle_gamma   90.00
#
_symmetry.space_group_name_H-M   'P 1'
#
loop_
_entity.id
_entity.type
_entity.pdbx_description
1 polymer ?
#
loop_
_entity_poly.entity_id
_entity_poly.type
_entity_poly.pdbx_seq_one_letter_code
_entity_poly.pdbx_strand_id
1 'polypeptide(L)'
;MSVRNTDSALRRDLLKKSFSQGSLGLKLLGGPINPRSPSIFQMDIHQSPRFGEYFRIWPGARDNEVEVLSFDGSLRQLVLRVREARRRFIQVVPKSPWVRRAEVEERARASGGHVVSETRYDFRLELWTPAEERRFLCGMDDLHPFVAQVQEGNTVAQAHESLKPRSIREAETLWPGRIQRQGEWFFLPLTADEAERLAAHLGAWPRSLKHHRAVGPGGRPHVADGVVAIDRRIKTRHREWRHPEVYAQGTVVHPDHRDLHLDGWRKVVRNREISASVDKRLWWID
;
A
#
# COMPACT_ATOMS: atom_id res chain seq x y z
N MET A 1 -8.16 23.22 -32.29
CA MET A 1 -7.66 21.86 -31.97
C MET A 1 -6.84 21.96 -30.71
N SER A 2 -7.26 21.31 -29.66
CA SER A 2 -6.90 21.60 -28.26
C SER A 2 -5.49 21.12 -27.90
N VAL A 3 -4.68 21.99 -27.33
CA VAL A 3 -3.36 21.74 -26.69
C VAL A 3 -3.42 20.57 -25.68
N ARG A 4 -4.58 20.26 -25.13
CA ARG A 4 -4.81 19.15 -24.18
C ARG A 4 -4.57 17.74 -24.77
N ASN A 5 -4.73 17.53 -26.05
CA ASN A 5 -4.55 16.21 -26.68
C ASN A 5 -3.08 15.86 -26.90
N THR A 6 -2.25 16.86 -27.20
CA THR A 6 -0.80 16.71 -27.38
C THR A 6 -0.10 16.39 -26.05
N ASP A 7 -0.55 17.00 -24.96
CA ASP A 7 -0.01 16.82 -23.61
C ASP A 7 -0.28 15.39 -23.07
N SER A 8 -1.45 14.83 -23.36
CA SER A 8 -1.81 13.46 -22.95
C SER A 8 -1.01 12.38 -23.72
N ALA A 9 -0.73 12.58 -25.00
CA ALA A 9 0.08 11.67 -25.79
C ALA A 9 1.54 11.69 -25.31
N LEU A 10 2.10 12.89 -25.12
CA LEU A 10 3.46 13.08 -24.63
C LEU A 10 3.66 12.43 -23.23
N ARG A 11 2.71 12.58 -22.35
CA ARG A 11 2.74 11.95 -21.00
C ARG A 11 2.72 10.43 -21.09
N ARG A 12 1.94 9.84 -22.00
CA ARG A 12 1.91 8.40 -22.23
C ARG A 12 3.23 7.87 -22.74
N ASP A 13 3.89 8.60 -23.62
CA ASP A 13 5.18 8.20 -24.18
C ASP A 13 6.29 8.32 -23.13
N LEU A 14 6.28 9.36 -22.30
CA LEU A 14 7.19 9.49 -21.16
C LEU A 14 7.00 8.33 -20.15
N LEU A 15 5.75 7.97 -19.84
CA LEU A 15 5.46 6.83 -18.98
C LEU A 15 6.04 5.53 -19.54
N LYS A 16 5.76 5.21 -20.82
CA LYS A 16 6.31 4.03 -21.49
C LYS A 16 7.85 4.04 -21.51
N LYS A 17 8.45 5.18 -21.79
CA LYS A 17 9.91 5.35 -21.81
C LYS A 17 10.53 5.05 -20.44
N SER A 18 9.95 5.59 -19.35
CA SER A 18 10.46 5.38 -18.00
C SER A 18 10.38 3.92 -17.57
N PHE A 19 9.27 3.24 -17.85
CA PHE A 19 9.16 1.80 -17.60
C PHE A 19 10.16 0.99 -18.45
N SER A 20 10.34 1.33 -19.71
CA SER A 20 11.31 0.69 -20.59
C SER A 20 12.75 0.89 -20.11
N GLN A 21 13.10 2.08 -19.62
CA GLN A 21 14.43 2.35 -19.04
C GLN A 21 14.74 1.46 -17.83
N GLY A 22 13.71 1.14 -17.01
CA GLY A 22 13.82 0.19 -15.90
C GLY A 22 13.74 -1.27 -16.32
N SER A 23 13.62 -1.57 -17.62
CA SER A 23 13.29 -2.92 -18.11
C SER A 23 12.05 -3.49 -17.42
N LEU A 24 11.07 -2.63 -17.16
CA LEU A 24 9.78 -2.96 -16.53
C LEU A 24 8.74 -3.13 -17.63
N GLY A 25 8.09 -4.29 -17.65
CA GLY A 25 6.98 -4.51 -18.57
C GLY A 25 5.81 -3.58 -18.26
N LEU A 26 5.27 -2.88 -19.28
CA LEU A 26 4.11 -2.00 -19.12
C LEU A 26 3.08 -2.23 -20.22
N LYS A 27 1.81 -2.39 -19.80
CA LYS A 27 0.65 -2.38 -20.71
C LYS A 27 -0.33 -1.28 -20.27
N LEU A 28 -0.48 -0.26 -21.12
CA LEU A 28 -1.56 0.72 -20.96
C LEU A 28 -2.86 0.13 -21.51
N LEU A 29 -3.86 0.09 -20.67
CA LEU A 29 -5.14 -0.52 -21.00
C LEU A 29 -6.08 0.46 -21.70
N GLY A 30 -6.91 -0.06 -22.60
CA GLY A 30 -8.00 0.69 -23.25
C GLY A 30 -9.30 0.70 -22.44
N GLY A 31 -9.35 0.00 -21.32
CA GLY A 31 -10.49 -0.08 -20.42
C GLY A 31 -10.07 -0.41 -18.97
N PRO A 32 -11.00 -0.26 -18.02
CA PRO A 32 -10.70 -0.42 -16.59
C PRO A 32 -10.39 -1.88 -16.23
N ILE A 33 -9.49 -2.06 -15.24
CA ILE A 33 -9.23 -3.36 -14.60
C ILE A 33 -10.48 -3.75 -13.80
N ASN A 34 -10.99 -2.81 -13.01
CA ASN A 34 -12.26 -2.97 -12.31
C ASN A 34 -13.38 -2.15 -13.01
N PRO A 35 -14.35 -2.82 -13.67
CA PRO A 35 -15.45 -2.14 -14.37
C PRO A 35 -16.38 -1.31 -13.47
N ARG A 36 -16.36 -1.56 -12.14
CA ARG A 36 -17.21 -0.82 -11.19
C ARG A 36 -16.67 0.59 -10.89
N SER A 37 -15.41 0.86 -11.28
CA SER A 37 -14.75 2.14 -11.02
C SER A 37 -14.00 2.65 -12.26
N PRO A 38 -14.68 2.82 -13.41
CA PRO A 38 -14.02 3.08 -14.69
C PRO A 38 -13.33 4.45 -14.78
N SER A 39 -13.74 5.40 -13.94
CA SER A 39 -13.18 6.76 -13.94
C SER A 39 -11.93 6.91 -13.06
N ILE A 40 -11.66 5.95 -12.19
CA ILE A 40 -10.55 5.99 -11.23
C ILE A 40 -9.30 5.39 -11.88
N PHE A 41 -8.14 5.93 -11.54
CA PHE A 41 -6.85 5.33 -11.90
C PHE A 41 -6.73 3.94 -11.27
N GLN A 42 -6.28 2.97 -12.06
CA GLN A 42 -6.07 1.60 -11.61
C GLN A 42 -4.73 1.09 -12.13
N MET A 43 -4.00 0.40 -11.28
CA MET A 43 -2.77 -0.27 -11.62
C MET A 43 -2.70 -1.61 -10.90
N ASP A 44 -2.22 -2.63 -11.58
CA ASP A 44 -1.89 -3.93 -11.00
C ASP A 44 -0.63 -4.52 -11.66
N ILE A 45 -0.17 -5.63 -11.09
CA ILE A 45 0.86 -6.49 -11.66
C ILE A 45 0.15 -7.74 -12.20
N HIS A 46 0.40 -8.03 -13.47
CA HIS A 46 -0.22 -9.16 -14.15
C HIS A 46 0.85 -10.16 -14.59
N GLN A 47 0.61 -11.43 -14.31
CA GLN A 47 1.48 -12.50 -14.75
C GLN A 47 0.95 -13.10 -16.06
N SER A 48 1.83 -13.21 -17.04
CA SER A 48 1.54 -13.84 -18.33
C SER A 48 2.51 -14.97 -18.59
N PRO A 49 2.04 -16.15 -19.03
CA PRO A 49 2.91 -17.26 -19.39
C PRO A 49 3.94 -16.91 -20.48
N ARG A 50 3.61 -15.95 -21.37
CA ARG A 50 4.46 -15.54 -22.48
C ARG A 50 5.41 -14.40 -22.15
N PHE A 51 4.99 -13.46 -21.29
CA PHE A 51 5.72 -12.20 -21.08
C PHE A 51 6.24 -12.04 -19.63
N GLY A 52 6.00 -13.03 -18.76
CA GLY A 52 6.30 -12.90 -17.35
C GLY A 52 5.39 -11.88 -16.66
N GLU A 53 5.92 -11.23 -15.63
CA GLU A 53 5.20 -10.21 -14.87
C GLU A 53 5.37 -8.84 -15.50
N TYR A 54 4.26 -8.08 -15.54
CA TYR A 54 4.25 -6.71 -16.06
C TYR A 54 3.16 -5.87 -15.42
N PHE A 55 3.39 -4.56 -15.42
CA PHE A 55 2.41 -3.59 -14.92
C PHE A 55 1.29 -3.38 -15.94
N ARG A 56 0.05 -3.39 -15.46
CA ARG A 56 -1.10 -2.91 -16.22
C ARG A 56 -1.58 -1.61 -15.62
N ILE A 57 -1.76 -0.59 -16.45
CA ILE A 57 -2.24 0.73 -16.01
C ILE A 57 -3.48 1.10 -16.82
N TRP A 58 -4.54 1.40 -16.11
CA TRP A 58 -5.70 2.11 -16.59
C TRP A 58 -5.68 3.54 -16.04
N PRO A 59 -5.46 4.59 -16.87
CA PRO A 59 -5.35 5.96 -16.39
C PRO A 59 -6.65 6.51 -15.78
N GLY A 60 -7.78 5.83 -16.01
CA GLY A 60 -9.09 6.33 -15.63
C GLY A 60 -9.67 7.30 -16.64
N ALA A 61 -10.43 8.27 -16.19
CA ALA A 61 -11.04 9.24 -17.06
C ALA A 61 -10.00 10.18 -17.70
N ARG A 62 -10.42 10.85 -18.82
CA ARG A 62 -9.51 11.65 -19.66
C ARG A 62 -8.84 12.84 -18.95
N ASP A 63 -9.45 13.34 -17.90
CA ASP A 63 -8.98 14.45 -17.09
C ASP A 63 -8.13 14.02 -15.90
N ASN A 64 -7.88 12.71 -15.73
CA ASN A 64 -6.85 12.23 -14.82
C ASN A 64 -5.45 12.47 -15.43
N GLU A 65 -4.52 12.81 -14.56
CA GLU A 65 -3.11 13.00 -14.92
C GLU A 65 -2.28 11.91 -14.27
N VAL A 66 -1.46 11.23 -15.07
CA VAL A 66 -0.45 10.28 -14.59
C VAL A 66 0.90 10.78 -15.05
N GLU A 67 1.81 10.98 -14.11
CA GLU A 67 3.12 11.56 -14.35
C GLU A 67 4.21 10.77 -13.63
N VAL A 68 5.35 10.59 -14.29
CA VAL A 68 6.56 10.05 -13.65
C VAL A 68 7.31 11.20 -13.01
N LEU A 69 7.43 11.20 -11.68
CA LEU A 69 8.14 12.23 -10.92
C LEU A 69 9.64 11.96 -10.89
N SER A 70 10.03 10.70 -10.75
CA SER A 70 11.42 10.29 -10.76
C SER A 70 11.57 8.84 -11.20
N PHE A 71 12.77 8.51 -11.62
CA PHE A 71 13.21 7.18 -11.97
C PHE A 71 14.62 6.94 -11.42
N ASP A 72 14.82 5.79 -10.78
CA ASP A 72 16.14 5.31 -10.33
C ASP A 72 16.48 4.04 -11.13
N GLY A 73 17.47 4.16 -12.02
CA GLY A 73 17.90 3.07 -12.90
C GLY A 73 18.62 1.95 -12.15
N SER A 74 19.31 2.27 -11.05
CA SER A 74 20.04 1.29 -10.25
C SER A 74 19.11 0.37 -9.49
N LEU A 75 18.03 0.93 -8.94
CA LEU A 75 16.98 0.20 -8.25
C LEU A 75 15.90 -0.33 -9.20
N ARG A 76 15.89 0.13 -10.46
CA ARG A 76 14.81 -0.15 -11.42
C ARG A 76 13.45 0.24 -10.87
N GLN A 77 13.36 1.40 -10.25
CA GLN A 77 12.17 1.89 -9.57
C GLN A 77 11.82 3.30 -10.00
N LEU A 78 10.55 3.64 -9.92
CA LEU A 78 10.06 4.97 -10.28
C LEU A 78 8.93 5.41 -9.34
N VAL A 79 8.74 6.72 -9.26
CA VAL A 79 7.62 7.34 -8.53
C VAL A 79 6.62 7.90 -9.53
N LEU A 80 5.39 7.44 -9.43
CA LEU A 80 4.25 7.99 -10.17
C LEU A 80 3.46 8.94 -9.30
N ARG A 81 3.03 10.06 -9.90
CA ARG A 81 1.99 10.93 -9.36
C ARG A 81 0.74 10.75 -10.19
N VAL A 82 -0.38 10.53 -9.51
CA VAL A 82 -1.71 10.43 -10.11
C VAL A 82 -2.57 11.54 -9.54
N ARG A 83 -3.09 12.41 -10.40
CA ARG A 83 -4.07 13.42 -10.05
C ARG A 83 -5.41 13.04 -10.65
N GLU A 84 -6.41 12.89 -9.82
CA GLU A 84 -7.77 12.61 -10.21
C GLU A 84 -8.63 13.85 -10.01
N ALA A 85 -9.32 14.25 -11.06
CA ALA A 85 -10.18 15.41 -11.00
C ALA A 85 -11.41 15.14 -10.12
N ARG A 86 -11.97 16.22 -9.56
CA ARG A 86 -13.26 16.17 -8.89
C ARG A 86 -14.33 15.61 -9.85
N ARG A 87 -15.14 14.66 -9.37
CA ARG A 87 -16.14 13.99 -10.21
C ARG A 87 -17.50 13.96 -9.58
N ARG A 88 -18.49 14.10 -10.44
CA ARG A 88 -19.89 13.89 -10.13
C ARG A 88 -20.26 12.42 -10.30
N PHE A 89 -21.01 11.87 -9.37
CA PHE A 89 -21.59 10.53 -9.48
C PHE A 89 -22.97 10.49 -8.84
N ILE A 90 -23.78 9.53 -9.26
CA ILE A 90 -25.11 9.29 -8.68
C ILE A 90 -25.00 8.11 -7.72
N GLN A 91 -25.34 8.35 -6.47
CA GLN A 91 -25.52 7.30 -5.48
C GLN A 91 -27.00 6.99 -5.30
N VAL A 92 -27.36 5.71 -5.39
CA VAL A 92 -28.71 5.25 -5.08
C VAL A 92 -28.74 4.77 -3.63
N VAL A 93 -29.63 5.34 -2.82
CA VAL A 93 -29.84 4.97 -1.43
C VAL A 93 -31.22 4.34 -1.32
N PRO A 94 -31.32 3.03 -1.07
CA PRO A 94 -32.63 2.38 -0.89
C PRO A 94 -33.41 2.98 0.27
N LYS A 95 -34.70 3.16 0.08
CA LYS A 95 -35.61 3.56 1.17
C LYS A 95 -35.82 2.39 2.11
N SER A 96 -35.74 2.68 3.40
CA SER A 96 -36.14 1.77 4.46
C SER A 96 -36.85 2.57 5.56
N PRO A 97 -37.60 1.93 6.46
CA PRO A 97 -38.25 2.63 7.58
C PRO A 97 -37.28 3.42 8.46
N TRP A 98 -36.00 3.09 8.42
CA TRP A 98 -34.93 3.67 9.23
C TRP A 98 -34.18 4.81 8.51
N VAL A 99 -34.43 5.03 7.21
CA VAL A 99 -33.74 6.06 6.42
C VAL A 99 -34.66 7.26 6.28
N ARG A 100 -34.38 8.33 7.01
CA ARG A 100 -35.12 9.59 6.92
C ARG A 100 -34.59 10.46 5.80
N ARG A 101 -35.50 11.12 5.08
CA ARG A 101 -35.13 12.05 3.99
C ARG A 101 -34.13 13.12 4.46
N ALA A 102 -34.35 13.71 5.63
CA ALA A 102 -33.49 14.73 6.20
C ALA A 102 -32.03 14.25 6.38
N GLU A 103 -31.83 13.02 6.82
CA GLU A 103 -30.50 12.40 6.98
C GLU A 103 -29.82 12.18 5.63
N VAL A 104 -30.60 11.81 4.61
CA VAL A 104 -30.10 11.63 3.24
C VAL A 104 -29.68 12.97 2.64
N GLU A 105 -30.46 14.02 2.84
CA GLU A 105 -30.18 15.39 2.40
C GLU A 105 -28.95 15.97 3.11
N GLU A 106 -28.82 15.74 4.42
CA GLU A 106 -27.65 16.15 5.21
C GLU A 106 -26.39 15.46 4.73
N ARG A 107 -26.45 14.14 4.52
CA ARG A 107 -25.35 13.36 3.96
C ARG A 107 -24.96 13.85 2.57
N ALA A 108 -25.90 14.14 1.73
CA ALA A 108 -25.65 14.69 0.40
C ALA A 108 -24.94 16.05 0.49
N ARG A 109 -25.44 16.96 1.34
CA ARG A 109 -24.83 18.28 1.58
C ARG A 109 -23.41 18.19 2.15
N ALA A 110 -23.19 17.31 3.12
CA ALA A 110 -21.86 17.08 3.70
C ALA A 110 -20.83 16.62 2.64
N SER A 111 -21.29 15.95 1.58
CA SER A 111 -20.47 15.53 0.42
C SER A 111 -20.49 16.55 -0.72
N GLY A 112 -20.98 17.77 -0.50
CA GLY A 112 -21.08 18.82 -1.50
C GLY A 112 -22.08 18.53 -2.63
N GLY A 113 -23.06 17.67 -2.37
CA GLY A 113 -24.08 17.25 -3.32
C GLY A 113 -25.51 17.56 -2.87
N HIS A 114 -26.47 16.97 -3.55
CA HIS A 114 -27.90 17.13 -3.25
C HIS A 114 -28.71 15.91 -3.73
N VAL A 115 -29.95 15.81 -3.27
CA VAL A 115 -30.91 14.80 -3.75
C VAL A 115 -31.49 15.26 -5.08
N VAL A 116 -31.24 14.52 -6.15
CA VAL A 116 -31.73 14.86 -7.52
C VAL A 116 -33.10 14.25 -7.83
N SER A 117 -33.39 13.09 -7.23
CA SER A 117 -34.74 12.48 -7.40
C SER A 117 -35.02 11.53 -6.23
N GLU A 118 -36.31 11.32 -6.03
CA GLU A 118 -36.86 10.39 -5.05
C GLU A 118 -37.91 9.53 -5.73
N THR A 119 -37.81 8.23 -5.60
CA THR A 119 -38.80 7.26 -6.06
C THR A 119 -39.52 6.59 -4.87
N ARG A 120 -40.46 5.71 -5.15
CA ARG A 120 -41.06 4.88 -4.10
C ARG A 120 -40.04 4.03 -3.33
N TYR A 121 -38.94 3.64 -4.00
CA TYR A 121 -37.99 2.63 -3.50
C TYR A 121 -36.65 3.20 -3.11
N ASP A 122 -36.23 4.36 -3.60
CA ASP A 122 -34.93 4.92 -3.43
C ASP A 122 -34.87 6.44 -3.45
N PHE A 123 -33.75 6.98 -2.96
CA PHE A 123 -33.27 8.34 -3.19
C PHE A 123 -32.09 8.28 -4.15
N ARG A 124 -32.01 9.19 -5.10
CA ARG A 124 -30.85 9.39 -5.96
C ARG A 124 -30.15 10.67 -5.56
N LEU A 125 -28.91 10.53 -5.09
CA LEU A 125 -28.07 11.64 -4.66
C LEU A 125 -27.03 11.91 -5.74
N GLU A 126 -26.93 13.17 -6.12
CA GLU A 126 -25.79 13.66 -6.87
C GLU A 126 -24.71 14.05 -5.87
N LEU A 127 -23.56 13.36 -5.90
CA LEU A 127 -22.44 13.58 -5.01
C LEU A 127 -21.19 13.90 -5.82
N TRP A 128 -20.20 14.49 -5.13
CA TRP A 128 -18.91 14.79 -5.72
C TRP A 128 -17.81 14.06 -4.97
N THR A 129 -16.94 13.37 -5.70
CA THR A 129 -15.64 12.99 -5.15
C THR A 129 -14.73 14.21 -5.10
N PRO A 130 -13.92 14.40 -4.05
CA PRO A 130 -12.91 15.44 -4.06
C PRO A 130 -11.90 15.18 -5.18
N ALA A 131 -11.19 16.21 -5.60
CA ALA A 131 -9.95 16.02 -6.36
C ALA A 131 -8.94 15.32 -5.45
N GLU A 132 -8.21 14.36 -5.99
CA GLU A 132 -7.27 13.55 -5.22
C GLU A 132 -5.91 13.49 -5.92
N GLU A 133 -4.84 13.61 -5.13
CA GLU A 133 -3.48 13.35 -5.60
C GLU A 133 -2.93 12.17 -4.81
N ARG A 134 -2.45 11.16 -5.55
CA ARG A 134 -1.83 9.97 -4.99
C ARG A 134 -0.45 9.77 -5.60
N ARG A 135 0.44 9.17 -4.83
CA ARG A 135 1.77 8.79 -5.31
C ARG A 135 1.97 7.29 -5.14
N PHE A 136 2.70 6.72 -6.08
CA PHE A 136 3.00 5.29 -6.10
C PHE A 136 4.49 5.10 -6.36
N LEU A 137 5.14 4.35 -5.48
CA LEU A 137 6.44 3.77 -5.73
C LEU A 137 6.23 2.43 -6.41
N CYS A 138 6.81 2.23 -7.58
CA CYS A 138 6.71 0.96 -8.30
C CYS A 138 8.01 0.63 -9.03
N GLY A 139 8.24 -0.65 -9.27
CA GLY A 139 9.45 -1.14 -9.90
C GLY A 139 9.74 -2.57 -9.52
N MET A 140 11.02 -2.92 -9.39
CA MET A 140 11.46 -4.23 -8.94
C MET A 140 11.82 -4.18 -7.46
N ASP A 141 11.40 -5.20 -6.72
CA ASP A 141 11.90 -5.53 -5.39
C ASP A 141 12.51 -6.94 -5.51
N ASP A 142 13.84 -7.01 -5.47
CA ASP A 142 14.62 -8.22 -5.74
C ASP A 142 14.25 -8.90 -7.09
N LEU A 143 13.33 -9.84 -7.05
CA LEU A 143 12.99 -10.71 -8.17
C LEU A 143 11.68 -10.35 -8.86
N HIS A 144 10.78 -9.66 -8.14
CA HIS A 144 9.41 -9.41 -8.60
C HIS A 144 9.07 -7.92 -8.68
N PRO A 145 8.18 -7.53 -9.59
CA PRO A 145 7.66 -6.17 -9.60
C PRO A 145 6.76 -5.94 -8.38
N PHE A 146 6.75 -4.69 -7.89
CA PHE A 146 5.90 -4.27 -6.79
C PHE A 146 5.28 -2.90 -7.05
N VAL A 147 4.21 -2.61 -6.32
CA VAL A 147 3.55 -1.31 -6.26
C VAL A 147 3.20 -0.99 -4.83
N ALA A 148 3.62 0.18 -4.35
CA ALA A 148 3.27 0.69 -3.04
C ALA A 148 2.70 2.10 -3.15
N GLN A 149 1.55 2.38 -2.56
CA GLN A 149 1.07 3.74 -2.42
C GLN A 149 1.85 4.42 -1.31
N VAL A 150 2.43 5.58 -1.60
CA VAL A 150 3.22 6.38 -0.67
C VAL A 150 2.47 7.66 -0.30
N GLN A 151 2.63 8.11 0.94
CA GLN A 151 1.98 9.34 1.41
C GLN A 151 2.63 10.58 0.80
N GLU A 152 3.95 10.56 0.65
CA GLU A 152 4.77 11.67 0.17
C GLU A 152 6.03 11.17 -0.53
N GLY A 153 6.76 12.07 -1.17
CA GLY A 153 8.01 11.78 -1.86
C GLY A 153 7.90 11.99 -3.37
N ASN A 154 8.83 12.76 -3.91
CA ASN A 154 8.93 13.03 -5.35
C ASN A 154 10.09 12.25 -5.99
N THR A 155 10.98 11.67 -5.17
CA THR A 155 12.07 10.81 -5.62
C THR A 155 11.90 9.41 -5.05
N VAL A 156 12.53 8.41 -5.67
CA VAL A 156 12.52 7.02 -5.19
C VAL A 156 13.02 6.95 -3.74
N ALA A 157 14.10 7.64 -3.42
CA ALA A 157 14.64 7.68 -2.05
C ALA A 157 13.64 8.27 -1.04
N GLN A 158 12.98 9.38 -1.38
CA GLN A 158 11.96 9.99 -0.52
C GLN A 158 10.73 9.09 -0.37
N ALA A 159 10.31 8.40 -1.43
CA ALA A 159 9.20 7.46 -1.39
C ALA A 159 9.52 6.30 -0.43
N HIS A 160 10.70 5.70 -0.52
CA HIS A 160 11.15 4.69 0.44
C HIS A 160 11.17 5.22 1.88
N GLU A 161 11.66 6.45 2.08
CA GLU A 161 11.69 7.07 3.41
C GLU A 161 10.27 7.26 3.97
N SER A 162 9.29 7.63 3.13
CA SER A 162 7.90 7.80 3.54
C SER A 162 7.22 6.49 3.96
N LEU A 163 7.67 5.34 3.45
CA LEU A 163 7.18 4.02 3.83
C LEU A 163 7.69 3.57 5.20
N LYS A 164 8.78 4.15 5.70
CA LYS A 164 9.34 3.77 7.00
C LYS A 164 8.46 4.26 8.15
N PRO A 165 8.03 3.40 9.07
CA PRO A 165 7.46 3.82 10.35
C PRO A 165 8.41 4.72 11.11
N ARG A 166 7.87 5.58 11.98
CA ARG A 166 8.68 6.44 12.85
C ARG A 166 9.70 5.64 13.67
N SER A 167 9.29 4.48 14.19
CA SER A 167 10.17 3.57 14.93
C SER A 167 11.37 3.08 14.13
N ILE A 168 11.24 2.91 12.80
CA ILE A 168 12.37 2.55 11.94
C ILE A 168 13.33 3.72 11.79
N ARG A 169 12.84 4.94 11.55
CA ARG A 169 13.69 6.13 11.45
C ARG A 169 14.45 6.41 12.76
N GLU A 170 13.79 6.25 13.89
CA GLU A 170 14.42 6.35 15.22
C GLU A 170 15.48 5.25 15.39
N ALA A 171 15.18 4.02 14.99
CA ALA A 171 16.11 2.90 15.07
C ALA A 171 17.32 3.06 14.13
N GLU A 172 17.17 3.63 12.94
CA GLU A 172 18.29 3.92 12.03
C GLU A 172 19.30 4.89 12.64
N THR A 173 18.82 5.83 13.45
CA THR A 173 19.70 6.75 14.20
C THR A 173 20.49 6.02 15.30
N LEU A 174 19.86 5.04 15.96
CA LEU A 174 20.50 4.28 17.04
C LEU A 174 21.43 3.16 16.52
N TRP A 175 21.05 2.57 15.38
CA TRP A 175 21.76 1.43 14.79
C TRP A 175 22.00 1.62 13.28
N PRO A 176 22.82 2.59 12.88
CA PRO A 176 23.07 2.88 11.47
C PRO A 176 23.61 1.64 10.74
N GLY A 177 22.97 1.30 9.63
CA GLY A 177 23.37 0.16 8.78
C GLY A 177 23.09 -1.23 9.36
N ARG A 178 22.44 -1.35 10.53
CA ARG A 178 22.16 -2.64 11.19
C ARG A 178 20.73 -3.12 11.07
N ILE A 179 19.86 -2.31 10.47
CA ILE A 179 18.47 -2.69 10.20
C ILE A 179 18.45 -3.44 8.88
N GLN A 180 17.88 -4.63 8.90
CA GLN A 180 17.70 -5.46 7.72
C GLN A 180 16.26 -5.31 7.22
N ARG A 181 16.03 -5.52 5.92
CA ARG A 181 14.72 -5.45 5.30
C ARG A 181 14.54 -6.59 4.29
N GLN A 182 13.33 -7.14 4.26
CA GLN A 182 12.87 -8.02 3.18
C GLN A 182 11.40 -7.69 2.90
N GLY A 183 11.12 -7.26 1.68
CA GLY A 183 9.78 -6.79 1.31
C GLY A 183 9.29 -5.65 2.20
N GLU A 184 8.08 -5.82 2.74
CA GLU A 184 7.45 -4.86 3.65
C GLU A 184 7.89 -4.98 5.12
N TRP A 185 8.80 -5.91 5.44
CA TRP A 185 9.22 -6.18 6.81
C TRP A 185 10.62 -5.66 7.11
N PHE A 186 10.76 -5.00 8.27
CA PHE A 186 12.01 -4.54 8.84
C PHE A 186 12.38 -5.39 10.05
N PHE A 187 13.65 -5.71 10.17
CA PHE A 187 14.22 -6.52 11.23
C PHE A 187 15.24 -5.68 12.01
N LEU A 188 14.84 -5.23 13.21
CA LEU A 188 15.60 -4.31 14.04
C LEU A 188 16.44 -5.07 15.07
N PRO A 189 17.66 -4.60 15.38
CA PRO A 189 18.37 -5.02 16.57
C PRO A 189 17.50 -4.81 17.82
N LEU A 190 17.67 -5.66 18.82
CA LEU A 190 16.96 -5.49 20.09
C LEU A 190 17.69 -4.48 20.97
N THR A 191 16.94 -3.70 21.73
CA THR A 191 17.46 -3.00 22.89
C THR A 191 17.79 -3.99 24.01
N ALA A 192 18.59 -3.59 24.99
CA ALA A 192 18.88 -4.45 26.15
C ALA A 192 17.61 -4.92 26.86
N ASP A 193 16.65 -3.99 27.08
CA ASP A 193 15.36 -4.30 27.71
C ASP A 193 14.50 -5.26 26.88
N GLU A 194 14.54 -5.14 25.54
CA GLU A 194 13.81 -6.07 24.65
C GLU A 194 14.44 -7.46 24.68
N ALA A 195 15.76 -7.54 24.68
CA ALA A 195 16.49 -8.80 24.76
C ALA A 195 16.24 -9.52 26.09
N GLU A 196 16.27 -8.77 27.20
CA GLU A 196 15.97 -9.30 28.53
C GLU A 196 14.53 -9.82 28.64
N ARG A 197 13.56 -9.02 28.16
CA ARG A 197 12.13 -9.44 28.14
C ARG A 197 11.92 -10.68 27.29
N LEU A 198 12.55 -10.74 26.13
CA LEU A 198 12.44 -11.91 25.23
C LEU A 198 13.05 -13.15 25.89
N ALA A 199 14.22 -13.02 26.51
CA ALA A 199 14.87 -14.12 27.21
C ALA A 199 14.02 -14.62 28.40
N ALA A 200 13.48 -13.70 29.22
CA ALA A 200 12.60 -14.03 30.33
C ALA A 200 11.31 -14.72 29.83
N HIS A 201 10.72 -14.24 28.72
CA HIS A 201 9.53 -14.84 28.14
C HIS A 201 9.82 -16.27 27.64
N LEU A 202 10.92 -16.47 26.93
CA LEU A 202 11.31 -17.79 26.43
C LEU A 202 11.64 -18.76 27.57
N GLY A 203 12.26 -18.28 28.65
CA GLY A 203 12.53 -19.06 29.86
C GLY A 203 11.24 -19.52 30.55
N ALA A 204 10.26 -18.62 30.68
CA ALA A 204 8.96 -18.94 31.29
C ALA A 204 8.04 -19.78 30.37
N TRP A 205 8.11 -19.53 29.06
CA TRP A 205 7.23 -20.12 28.05
C TRP A 205 8.01 -20.63 26.84
N PRO A 206 8.84 -21.71 26.96
CA PRO A 206 9.65 -22.22 25.85
C PRO A 206 8.81 -22.60 24.60
N ARG A 207 7.56 -23.06 24.80
CA ARG A 207 6.63 -23.42 23.72
C ARG A 207 6.09 -22.22 22.95
N SER A 208 6.35 -20.97 23.38
CA SER A 208 6.00 -19.75 22.62
C SER A 208 6.88 -19.58 21.37
N LEU A 209 8.09 -20.13 21.38
CA LEU A 209 8.92 -20.23 20.18
C LEU A 209 8.24 -21.13 19.16
N LYS A 210 7.99 -20.58 17.99
CA LYS A 210 7.44 -21.31 16.84
C LYS A 210 8.49 -21.39 15.75
N HIS A 211 8.70 -22.57 15.23
CA HIS A 211 9.62 -22.82 14.13
C HIS A 211 8.91 -22.75 12.80
N HIS A 212 9.58 -22.20 11.78
CA HIS A 212 9.08 -22.05 10.42
C HIS A 212 7.70 -21.40 10.38
N ARG A 213 7.60 -20.20 10.97
CA ARG A 213 6.35 -19.47 11.11
C ARG A 213 6.40 -18.10 10.44
N ALA A 214 5.23 -17.67 9.99
CA ALA A 214 5.03 -16.33 9.47
C ALA A 214 5.39 -15.26 10.49
N VAL A 215 6.13 -14.25 10.06
CA VAL A 215 6.50 -13.08 10.88
C VAL A 215 5.34 -12.08 11.01
N GLY A 216 4.31 -12.21 10.17
CA GLY A 216 3.12 -11.38 10.21
C GLY A 216 2.02 -11.86 9.27
N PRO A 217 0.89 -11.14 9.19
CA PRO A 217 -0.22 -11.49 8.29
C PRO A 217 0.14 -11.21 6.82
N GLY A 218 -0.36 -12.05 5.92
CA GLY A 218 -0.21 -11.91 4.48
C GLY A 218 -0.70 -13.15 3.75
N GLY A 219 -1.03 -13.04 2.47
CA GLY A 219 -1.44 -14.16 1.62
C GLY A 219 -0.26 -15.09 1.29
N ARG A 220 0.93 -14.50 1.10
CA ARG A 220 2.22 -15.20 0.99
C ARG A 220 3.11 -14.68 2.12
N PRO A 221 3.14 -15.34 3.29
CA PRO A 221 3.84 -14.81 4.45
C PRO A 221 5.35 -15.02 4.33
N HIS A 222 6.12 -14.05 4.83
CA HIS A 222 7.52 -14.24 5.17
C HIS A 222 7.63 -15.22 6.33
N VAL A 223 8.41 -16.27 6.19
CA VAL A 223 8.56 -17.34 7.17
C VAL A 223 9.98 -17.32 7.73
N ALA A 224 10.11 -17.26 9.05
CA ALA A 224 11.40 -17.30 9.73
C ALA A 224 11.62 -18.64 10.45
N ASP A 225 12.89 -19.04 10.63
CA ASP A 225 13.27 -20.27 11.35
C ASP A 225 12.74 -20.27 12.78
N GLY A 226 12.79 -19.15 13.46
CA GLY A 226 12.24 -18.98 14.80
C GLY A 226 11.44 -17.67 14.92
N VAL A 227 10.22 -17.77 15.45
CA VAL A 227 9.31 -16.63 15.67
C VAL A 227 8.71 -16.71 17.07
N VAL A 228 8.68 -15.58 17.76
CA VAL A 228 8.00 -15.39 19.05
C VAL A 228 7.12 -14.16 18.97
N ALA A 229 5.87 -14.27 19.40
CA ALA A 229 4.97 -13.15 19.60
C ALA A 229 4.70 -12.94 21.08
N ILE A 230 4.93 -11.74 21.57
CA ILE A 230 4.71 -11.33 22.96
C ILE A 230 3.61 -10.30 22.99
N ASP A 231 2.49 -10.63 23.64
CA ASP A 231 1.39 -9.69 23.84
C ASP A 231 1.78 -8.59 24.82
N ARG A 232 2.00 -7.39 24.31
CA ARG A 232 2.20 -6.21 25.13
C ARG A 232 0.85 -5.56 25.44
N ARG A 233 0.50 -5.53 26.72
CA ARG A 233 -0.67 -4.80 27.19
C ARG A 233 -0.28 -3.35 27.44
N ILE A 234 -0.82 -2.43 26.67
CA ILE A 234 -0.66 -1.00 26.89
C ILE A 234 -1.95 -0.49 27.53
N LYS A 235 -1.89 -0.15 28.83
CA LYS A 235 -3.00 0.49 29.52
C LYS A 235 -2.88 2.00 29.36
N THR A 236 -3.89 2.60 28.73
CA THR A 236 -4.11 4.05 28.78
C THR A 236 -5.23 4.34 29.78
N ARG A 237 -5.42 5.63 30.16
CA ARG A 237 -6.46 6.05 31.13
C ARG A 237 -7.88 5.58 30.76
N HIS A 238 -8.12 5.28 29.47
CA HIS A 238 -9.46 4.95 28.96
C HIS A 238 -9.57 3.64 28.19
N ARG A 239 -8.45 2.97 27.84
CA ARG A 239 -8.45 1.73 27.06
C ARG A 239 -7.21 0.86 27.34
N GLU A 240 -7.41 -0.45 27.31
CA GLU A 240 -6.34 -1.44 27.24
C GLU A 240 -6.20 -1.90 25.79
N TRP A 241 -4.98 -1.77 25.24
CA TRP A 241 -4.65 -2.25 23.90
C TRP A 241 -3.71 -3.44 24.00
N ARG A 242 -4.01 -4.49 23.26
CA ARG A 242 -3.04 -5.58 23.03
C ARG A 242 -2.27 -5.24 21.76
N HIS A 243 -0.98 -5.09 21.90
CA HIS A 243 -0.08 -4.87 20.77
C HIS A 243 0.93 -6.02 20.76
N PRO A 244 0.78 -7.02 19.87
CA PRO A 244 1.77 -8.09 19.78
C PRO A 244 3.09 -7.51 19.25
N GLU A 245 4.15 -7.72 20.02
CA GLU A 245 5.53 -7.52 19.53
C GLU A 245 6.01 -8.85 18.98
N VAL A 246 6.46 -8.86 17.73
CA VAL A 246 6.96 -10.06 17.05
C VAL A 246 8.48 -10.00 16.97
N TYR A 247 9.11 -11.11 17.28
CA TYR A 247 10.55 -11.31 17.19
C TYR A 247 10.85 -12.51 16.30
N ALA A 248 11.89 -12.38 15.46
CA ALA A 248 12.31 -13.43 14.55
C ALA A 248 13.83 -13.65 14.63
N GLN A 249 14.27 -14.87 14.32
CA GLN A 249 15.68 -15.24 14.18
C GLN A 249 15.88 -16.27 13.10
N GLY A 250 17.15 -16.44 12.69
CA GLY A 250 17.55 -17.39 11.66
C GLY A 250 17.28 -16.87 10.26
N THR A 251 16.98 -17.76 9.31
CA THR A 251 16.72 -17.38 7.93
C THR A 251 15.27 -17.02 7.76
N VAL A 252 15.00 -15.90 7.08
CA VAL A 252 13.68 -15.49 6.65
C VAL A 252 13.55 -15.79 5.16
N VAL A 253 12.58 -16.60 4.81
CA VAL A 253 12.30 -17.01 3.42
C VAL A 253 10.97 -16.46 2.93
N HIS A 254 10.93 -16.09 1.68
CA HIS A 254 9.72 -15.68 0.96
C HIS A 254 9.86 -16.02 -0.53
N PRO A 255 8.81 -16.51 -1.22
CA PRO A 255 8.92 -16.90 -2.63
C PRO A 255 9.42 -15.80 -3.57
N ASP A 256 9.09 -14.55 -3.26
CA ASP A 256 9.33 -13.41 -4.14
C ASP A 256 10.59 -12.60 -3.75
N HIS A 257 11.31 -13.01 -2.70
CA HIS A 257 12.52 -12.35 -2.21
C HIS A 257 13.68 -13.33 -2.04
N ARG A 258 14.90 -12.80 -2.05
CA ARG A 258 16.08 -13.58 -1.65
C ARG A 258 16.03 -13.87 -0.16
N ASP A 259 16.52 -15.03 0.23
CA ASP A 259 16.64 -15.39 1.64
C ASP A 259 17.44 -14.34 2.43
N LEU A 260 16.89 -13.95 3.59
CA LEU A 260 17.50 -13.01 4.50
C LEU A 260 17.98 -13.72 5.75
N HIS A 261 19.28 -13.67 6.04
CA HIS A 261 19.84 -14.23 7.27
C HIS A 261 19.89 -13.16 8.37
N LEU A 262 19.30 -13.49 9.52
CA LEU A 262 19.27 -12.64 10.71
C LEU A 262 20.37 -13.09 11.71
N ASP A 263 21.28 -12.18 12.05
CA ASP A 263 22.29 -12.39 13.08
C ASP A 263 21.66 -12.31 14.48
N GLY A 264 21.05 -13.41 14.92
CA GLY A 264 20.32 -13.50 16.18
C GLY A 264 18.91 -12.93 16.14
N TRP A 265 18.34 -12.68 17.32
CA TRP A 265 16.99 -12.18 17.46
C TRP A 265 16.83 -10.75 16.95
N ARG A 266 15.77 -10.51 16.17
CA ARG A 266 15.39 -9.20 15.65
C ARG A 266 13.93 -8.91 15.96
N LYS A 267 13.61 -7.66 16.27
CA LYS A 267 12.24 -7.19 16.36
C LYS A 267 11.68 -6.96 14.94
N VAL A 268 10.49 -7.48 14.68
CA VAL A 268 9.84 -7.38 13.39
C VAL A 268 8.91 -6.17 13.37
N VAL A 269 9.06 -5.32 12.37
CA VAL A 269 8.22 -4.12 12.17
C VAL A 269 7.79 -4.05 10.71
N ARG A 270 6.51 -3.85 10.46
CA ARG A 270 5.97 -3.69 9.10
C ARG A 270 6.13 -2.24 8.61
N ASN A 271 6.32 -2.05 7.31
CA ASN A 271 6.31 -0.74 6.67
C ASN A 271 4.92 -0.06 6.78
N ARG A 272 4.83 1.21 6.37
CA ARG A 272 3.59 2.01 6.35
C ARG A 272 2.84 1.92 5.03
N GLU A 273 3.04 0.89 4.28
CA GLU A 273 2.31 0.69 3.05
C GLU A 273 0.81 0.76 3.31
N ILE A 274 0.12 1.60 2.55
CA ILE A 274 -1.32 1.72 2.62
C ILE A 274 -1.87 0.45 1.97
N SER A 275 -2.29 -0.49 2.81
CA SER A 275 -2.94 -1.71 2.33
C SER A 275 -4.20 -1.35 1.54
N ALA A 276 -4.32 -1.89 0.35
CA ALA A 276 -5.50 -1.75 -0.51
C ALA A 276 -6.82 -2.15 0.17
N SER A 277 -6.75 -2.94 1.24
CA SER A 277 -7.91 -3.36 2.03
C SER A 277 -8.55 -2.20 2.83
N VAL A 278 -7.82 -1.12 3.09
CA VAL A 278 -8.32 0.04 3.87
C VAL A 278 -9.02 1.05 2.98
N ASP A 279 -8.56 1.23 1.74
CA ASP A 279 -9.25 2.08 0.77
C ASP A 279 -9.97 1.20 -0.26
N LYS A 280 -11.29 1.04 -0.11
CA LYS A 280 -12.15 0.27 -1.04
C LYS A 280 -12.08 0.77 -2.50
N ARG A 281 -11.36 1.84 -2.76
CA ARG A 281 -11.13 2.43 -4.08
C ARG A 281 -9.85 1.95 -4.74
N LEU A 282 -8.96 1.28 -3.98
CA LEU A 282 -7.72 0.72 -4.50
C LEU A 282 -7.86 -0.79 -4.63
N TRP A 283 -7.82 -1.28 -5.84
CA TRP A 283 -7.81 -2.70 -6.15
C TRP A 283 -6.38 -3.12 -6.46
N TRP A 284 -5.73 -3.68 -5.46
CA TRP A 284 -4.48 -4.39 -5.62
C TRP A 284 -4.80 -5.87 -5.49
N ILE A 285 -4.34 -6.64 -6.43
CA ILE A 285 -4.36 -8.09 -6.33
C ILE A 285 -2.90 -8.49 -6.22
N ASP A 286 -2.51 -8.90 -5.02
CA ASP A 286 -1.26 -9.62 -4.83
C ASP A 286 -1.38 -11.00 -5.47
#